data_d8040390b705017d3f8db3b2a8ee93e8
#
_entry.id   d8040390b705017d3f8db3b2a8ee93e8
#
_cell.length_a   1.000
_cell.length_b   1.000
_cell.length_c   1.000
_cell.angle_alpha   90.00
_cell.angle_beta   90.00
_cell.angle_gamma   90.00
#
_symmetry.space_group_name_H-M   'P 1'
#
loop_
_entity.id
_entity.type
_entity.pdbx_description
1 polymer ?
#
loop_
_entity_poly.entity_id
_entity_poly.type
_entity_poly.pdbx_seq_one_letter_code
_entity_poly.pdbx_strand_id
1 'polypeptide(L)'
;MTRNRDIAGRTVAVLCAAVALTGLTAAPGSERPGRFVYVANLHSDTVSVVDTRSGTAVDGIRVGDGPDSVALGPDGSRLYVTDSAADTVSVVDTRTRTVVKTVGVGHEPSRVAVSPDNRSVYVSNVGAGTVSVISTRTLTVTDTIAVGDAPLGLAVTPDGRTLYVATAGADRVSVVDTGSGTVTGAVLVGDGPTALALAPDGCHLYVSNLSSDDVSVVDTRTGTETDRIPVGDQPAGIGVLPDGSRVYVADVGSDDVSVISTRGLAVTDTVAVGDGPNGLAVAPDGRTVHVSNFDSDTLSVIDTGTAGTTATIQVGDGPTGVAAQPAPR
;
A
#
# COMPACT_ATOMS: atom_id res chain seq x y z
N MET A 1 85.11 37.77 24.60
CA MET A 1 84.35 37.67 25.88
C MET A 1 82.99 37.19 25.64
N THR A 2 82.75 35.97 26.08
CA THR A 2 81.55 35.40 26.76
C THR A 2 80.29 35.25 25.94
N ARG A 3 79.90 34.15 25.82
CA ARG A 3 79.34 32.94 26.41
C ARG A 3 78.22 32.34 25.54
N ASN A 4 78.48 31.10 25.24
CA ASN A 4 77.48 30.07 24.84
C ASN A 4 76.25 30.07 25.73
N ARG A 5 75.06 29.76 25.10
CA ARG A 5 74.08 28.87 25.70
C ARG A 5 73.30 28.14 24.64
N ASP A 6 73.55 26.86 24.63
CA ASP A 6 72.75 25.83 24.01
C ASP A 6 71.30 25.85 24.51
N ILE A 7 70.32 25.68 23.59
CA ILE A 7 69.01 25.17 23.94
C ILE A 7 68.71 24.01 23.00
N ALA A 8 68.73 22.83 23.61
CA ALA A 8 68.44 21.55 22.99
C ALA A 8 67.01 21.50 22.42
N GLY A 9 66.93 21.09 21.18
CA GLY A 9 65.68 20.75 20.53
C GLY A 9 65.02 19.48 21.10
N ARG A 10 63.87 19.60 21.66
CA ARG A 10 62.98 18.44 21.93
C ARG A 10 62.11 18.15 20.73
N THR A 11 62.44 17.09 20.01
CA THR A 11 61.59 16.47 18.99
C THR A 11 60.43 15.81 19.71
N VAL A 12 59.23 16.36 19.54
CA VAL A 12 58.01 15.70 19.97
C VAL A 12 57.57 14.78 18.85
N ALA A 13 57.74 13.49 19.04
CA ALA A 13 57.20 12.46 18.17
C ALA A 13 55.68 12.39 18.37
N VAL A 14 54.93 12.82 17.37
CA VAL A 14 53.47 12.61 17.32
C VAL A 14 53.24 11.17 16.92
N LEU A 15 52.86 10.36 17.89
CA LEU A 15 52.40 8.98 17.67
C LEU A 15 50.98 9.03 17.05
N CYS A 16 50.87 8.84 15.75
CA CYS A 16 49.57 8.59 15.12
C CYS A 16 49.08 7.20 15.55
N ALA A 17 48.20 7.15 16.54
CA ALA A 17 47.41 5.96 16.83
C ALA A 17 46.39 5.78 15.73
N ALA A 18 46.58 4.82 14.82
CA ALA A 18 45.57 4.34 13.90
C ALA A 18 44.47 3.64 14.71
N VAL A 19 43.36 4.34 14.92
CA VAL A 19 42.14 3.70 15.40
C VAL A 19 41.60 2.86 14.24
N ALA A 20 41.79 1.55 14.33
CA ALA A 20 41.11 0.59 13.49
C ALA A 20 39.60 0.72 13.77
N LEU A 21 38.84 1.32 12.85
CA LEU A 21 37.39 1.18 12.82
C LEU A 21 37.11 -0.30 12.52
N THR A 22 36.97 -1.10 13.58
CA THR A 22 36.29 -2.38 13.44
C THR A 22 34.85 -2.10 13.08
N GLY A 23 34.50 -2.40 11.84
CA GLY A 23 33.12 -2.30 11.35
C GLY A 23 32.21 -3.08 12.30
N LEU A 24 31.33 -2.37 13.00
CA LEU A 24 30.15 -2.98 13.58
C LEU A 24 29.34 -3.49 12.41
N THR A 25 29.44 -4.79 12.13
CA THR A 25 28.41 -5.48 11.36
C THR A 25 27.14 -5.38 12.19
N ALA A 26 26.19 -4.58 11.72
CA ALA A 26 24.87 -4.51 12.31
C ALA A 26 24.31 -5.94 12.37
N ALA A 27 23.85 -6.34 13.55
CA ALA A 27 23.19 -7.62 13.72
C ALA A 27 22.00 -7.70 12.74
N PRO A 28 21.79 -8.82 12.02
CA PRO A 28 20.63 -9.01 11.18
C PRO A 28 19.41 -9.05 12.09
N GLY A 29 18.55 -8.00 12.07
CA GLY A 29 17.30 -8.03 12.81
C GLY A 29 16.74 -6.74 13.39
N SER A 30 17.35 -5.57 13.21
CA SER A 30 16.73 -4.29 13.62
C SER A 30 16.34 -3.48 12.38
N GLU A 31 15.43 -3.98 11.57
CA GLU A 31 14.83 -3.19 10.50
C GLU A 31 13.93 -2.13 11.13
N ARG A 32 14.25 -0.86 10.90
CA ARG A 32 13.39 0.23 11.36
C ARG A 32 12.13 0.23 10.52
N PRO A 33 10.94 0.21 11.14
CA PRO A 33 9.66 0.22 10.46
C PRO A 33 9.47 1.43 9.53
N GLY A 34 8.68 1.25 8.49
CA GLY A 34 8.49 2.27 7.46
C GLY A 34 9.64 2.37 6.45
N ARG A 35 10.59 1.42 6.48
CA ARG A 35 11.74 1.44 5.58
C ARG A 35 11.44 0.86 4.20
N PHE A 36 10.54 -0.11 4.12
CA PHE A 36 10.29 -0.82 2.88
C PHE A 36 8.90 -0.55 2.32
N VAL A 37 8.84 -0.51 0.99
CA VAL A 37 7.61 -0.54 0.21
C VAL A 37 7.64 -1.82 -0.63
N TYR A 38 6.53 -2.50 -0.70
CA TYR A 38 6.33 -3.73 -1.46
C TYR A 38 5.42 -3.43 -2.64
N VAL A 39 5.81 -3.90 -3.82
CA VAL A 39 5.10 -3.66 -5.08
C VAL A 39 4.86 -4.99 -5.77
N ALA A 40 3.60 -5.35 -6.03
CA ALA A 40 3.27 -6.51 -6.85
C ALA A 40 3.58 -6.21 -8.31
N ASN A 41 4.19 -7.14 -9.02
CA ASN A 41 4.55 -7.00 -10.43
C ASN A 41 3.84 -8.13 -11.21
N LEU A 42 2.73 -7.78 -11.84
CA LEU A 42 1.76 -8.70 -12.45
C LEU A 42 2.39 -9.64 -13.47
N HIS A 43 3.27 -9.11 -14.33
CA HIS A 43 3.83 -9.84 -15.46
C HIS A 43 5.15 -10.56 -15.15
N SER A 44 5.78 -10.27 -14.02
CA SER A 44 7.05 -10.92 -13.63
C SER A 44 6.91 -11.90 -12.45
N ASP A 45 5.69 -12.16 -11.96
CA ASP A 45 5.40 -13.09 -10.85
C ASP A 45 6.23 -12.82 -9.60
N THR A 46 6.47 -11.54 -9.32
CA THR A 46 7.31 -11.11 -8.20
C THR A 46 6.68 -9.99 -7.40
N VAL A 47 7.20 -9.79 -6.19
CA VAL A 47 7.01 -8.57 -5.41
C VAL A 47 8.35 -7.87 -5.29
N SER A 48 8.47 -6.64 -5.80
CA SER A 48 9.64 -5.79 -5.58
C SER A 48 9.66 -5.26 -4.16
N VAL A 49 10.83 -5.30 -3.52
CA VAL A 49 11.07 -4.69 -2.21
C VAL A 49 11.90 -3.43 -2.39
N VAL A 50 11.31 -2.27 -2.15
CA VAL A 50 11.95 -0.96 -2.33
C VAL A 50 12.37 -0.42 -0.96
N ASP A 51 13.66 -0.10 -0.80
CA ASP A 51 14.17 0.61 0.37
C ASP A 51 13.97 2.12 0.17
N THR A 52 13.08 2.71 0.97
CA THR A 52 12.73 4.14 0.88
C THR A 52 13.88 5.11 1.20
N ARG A 53 14.95 4.63 1.85
CA ARG A 53 16.12 5.45 2.17
C ARG A 53 17.11 5.55 1.02
N SER A 54 17.36 4.42 0.36
CA SER A 54 18.23 4.41 -0.81
C SER A 54 17.50 4.84 -2.09
N GLY A 55 16.16 4.77 -2.09
CA GLY A 55 15.36 5.01 -3.28
C GLY A 55 15.59 3.95 -4.37
N THR A 56 15.82 2.70 -3.98
CA THR A 56 16.12 1.61 -4.92
C THR A 56 15.37 0.33 -4.56
N ALA A 57 15.02 -0.47 -5.57
CA ALA A 57 14.59 -1.85 -5.36
C ALA A 57 15.80 -2.68 -4.90
N VAL A 58 15.68 -3.35 -3.75
CA VAL A 58 16.77 -4.09 -3.11
C VAL A 58 16.58 -5.60 -3.15
N ASP A 59 15.39 -6.06 -3.55
CA ASP A 59 15.06 -7.49 -3.66
C ASP A 59 13.83 -7.69 -4.55
N GLY A 60 13.67 -8.93 -5.06
CA GLY A 60 12.48 -9.40 -5.76
C GLY A 60 12.03 -10.73 -5.16
N ILE A 61 10.86 -10.78 -4.54
CA ILE A 61 10.30 -11.98 -3.93
C ILE A 61 9.45 -12.70 -4.97
N ARG A 62 9.80 -13.95 -5.31
CA ARG A 62 8.97 -14.76 -6.20
C ARG A 62 7.71 -15.23 -5.46
N VAL A 63 6.55 -15.05 -6.07
CA VAL A 63 5.22 -15.40 -5.56
C VAL A 63 4.45 -16.28 -6.55
N GLY A 64 3.14 -16.39 -6.45
CA GLY A 64 2.32 -17.10 -7.44
C GLY A 64 2.17 -16.30 -8.75
N ASP A 65 1.47 -16.89 -9.72
CA ASP A 65 1.30 -16.31 -11.06
C ASP A 65 0.34 -15.12 -11.02
N GLY A 66 0.73 -14.02 -11.65
CA GLY A 66 -0.08 -12.81 -11.78
C GLY A 66 -0.38 -12.11 -10.45
N PRO A 67 0.63 -11.68 -9.66
CA PRO A 67 0.38 -10.93 -8.43
C PRO A 67 -0.26 -9.57 -8.72
N ASP A 68 -1.46 -9.33 -8.13
CA ASP A 68 -2.24 -8.11 -8.39
C ASP A 68 -2.23 -7.13 -7.20
N SER A 69 -2.35 -7.61 -5.96
CA SER A 69 -2.41 -6.74 -4.79
C SER A 69 -1.57 -7.27 -3.64
N VAL A 70 -1.13 -6.34 -2.79
CA VAL A 70 -0.35 -6.65 -1.60
C VAL A 70 -0.92 -5.94 -0.38
N ALA A 71 -0.93 -6.60 0.77
CA ALA A 71 -1.25 -5.98 2.05
C ALA A 71 -0.35 -6.50 3.16
N LEU A 72 0.14 -5.59 4.01
CA LEU A 72 0.92 -5.93 5.21
C LEU A 72 0.01 -6.16 6.40
N GLY A 73 0.35 -7.13 7.22
CA GLY A 73 -0.20 -7.22 8.56
C GLY A 73 0.12 -5.96 9.36
N PRO A 74 -0.73 -5.54 10.32
CA PRO A 74 -0.51 -4.33 11.14
C PRO A 74 0.80 -4.33 11.94
N ASP A 75 1.40 -5.49 12.17
CA ASP A 75 2.70 -5.67 12.81
C ASP A 75 3.88 -5.68 11.82
N GLY A 76 3.59 -5.62 10.51
CA GLY A 76 4.58 -5.63 9.44
C GLY A 76 5.32 -6.96 9.24
N SER A 77 4.97 -8.02 9.99
CA SER A 77 5.69 -9.31 9.96
C SER A 77 5.36 -10.16 8.74
N ARG A 78 4.16 -10.00 8.18
CA ARG A 78 3.67 -10.75 7.03
C ARG A 78 3.15 -9.83 5.94
N LEU A 79 3.45 -10.20 4.71
CA LEU A 79 2.85 -9.62 3.52
C LEU A 79 1.95 -10.69 2.88
N TYR A 80 0.75 -10.28 2.50
CA TYR A 80 -0.21 -11.12 1.77
C TYR A 80 -0.29 -10.60 0.34
N VAL A 81 -0.16 -11.49 -0.63
CA VAL A 81 -0.13 -11.17 -2.06
C VAL A 81 -1.22 -11.98 -2.73
N THR A 82 -2.13 -11.33 -3.45
CA THR A 82 -3.09 -12.02 -4.31
C THR A 82 -2.42 -12.43 -5.61
N ASP A 83 -2.44 -13.69 -5.94
CA ASP A 83 -1.92 -14.26 -7.17
C ASP A 83 -3.12 -14.54 -8.09
N SER A 84 -3.49 -13.58 -8.93
CA SER A 84 -4.78 -13.56 -9.63
C SER A 84 -4.94 -14.68 -10.66
N ALA A 85 -3.87 -15.05 -11.36
CA ALA A 85 -3.87 -16.12 -12.34
C ALA A 85 -3.74 -17.53 -11.72
N ALA A 86 -3.34 -17.60 -10.44
CA ALA A 86 -3.17 -18.87 -9.73
C ALA A 86 -4.34 -19.22 -8.77
N ASP A 87 -5.31 -18.33 -8.59
CA ASP A 87 -6.40 -18.46 -7.60
C ASP A 87 -5.88 -18.66 -6.17
N THR A 88 -4.78 -18.00 -5.82
CA THR A 88 -4.12 -18.16 -4.52
C THR A 88 -3.79 -16.82 -3.85
N VAL A 89 -3.40 -16.92 -2.58
CA VAL A 89 -2.71 -15.87 -1.83
C VAL A 89 -1.37 -16.40 -1.37
N SER A 90 -0.28 -15.75 -1.79
CA SER A 90 1.05 -15.98 -1.25
C SER A 90 1.24 -15.22 0.06
N VAL A 91 1.62 -15.96 1.14
CA VAL A 91 1.95 -15.38 2.45
C VAL A 91 3.46 -15.30 2.59
N VAL A 92 4.00 -14.10 2.69
CA VAL A 92 5.44 -13.83 2.74
C VAL A 92 5.83 -13.42 4.16
N ASP A 93 6.90 -14.01 4.70
CA ASP A 93 7.59 -13.49 5.90
C ASP A 93 8.47 -12.31 5.45
N THR A 94 8.18 -11.11 5.97
CA THR A 94 8.87 -9.87 5.54
C THR A 94 10.32 -9.81 5.99
N ARG A 95 10.69 -10.50 7.06
CA ARG A 95 12.05 -10.54 7.58
C ARG A 95 12.96 -11.43 6.73
N THR A 96 12.47 -12.59 6.31
CA THR A 96 13.24 -13.53 5.47
C THR A 96 13.03 -13.28 3.98
N ARG A 97 11.96 -12.53 3.62
CA ARG A 97 11.54 -12.26 2.24
C ARG A 97 11.28 -13.53 1.44
N THR A 98 10.62 -14.48 2.09
CA THR A 98 10.28 -15.77 1.48
C THR A 98 8.80 -16.08 1.66
N VAL A 99 8.21 -16.76 0.67
CA VAL A 99 6.86 -17.31 0.78
C VAL A 99 6.87 -18.43 1.80
N VAL A 100 6.08 -18.29 2.87
CA VAL A 100 5.95 -19.30 3.94
C VAL A 100 4.72 -20.17 3.76
N LYS A 101 3.75 -19.71 2.98
CA LYS A 101 2.50 -20.44 2.69
C LYS A 101 1.85 -19.90 1.42
N THR A 102 1.24 -20.78 0.65
CA THR A 102 0.27 -20.47 -0.41
C THR A 102 -1.10 -20.96 0.02
N VAL A 103 -2.12 -20.13 -0.09
CA VAL A 103 -3.51 -20.40 0.34
C VAL A 103 -4.42 -20.31 -0.87
N GLY A 104 -5.11 -21.39 -1.23
CA GLY A 104 -6.15 -21.37 -2.28
C GLY A 104 -7.35 -20.52 -1.84
N VAL A 105 -7.86 -19.67 -2.74
CA VAL A 105 -9.02 -18.77 -2.52
C VAL A 105 -10.05 -18.93 -3.66
N GLY A 106 -10.93 -17.97 -3.86
CA GLY A 106 -11.85 -17.99 -4.98
C GLY A 106 -11.18 -17.62 -6.31
N HIS A 107 -11.94 -17.68 -7.42
CA HIS A 107 -11.44 -17.43 -8.76
C HIS A 107 -11.12 -15.95 -8.99
N GLU A 108 -9.97 -15.66 -9.62
CA GLU A 108 -9.46 -14.33 -9.92
C GLU A 108 -9.39 -13.41 -8.66
N PRO A 109 -8.56 -13.75 -7.64
CA PRO A 109 -8.38 -12.88 -6.50
C PRO A 109 -7.69 -11.59 -6.92
N SER A 110 -8.25 -10.42 -6.52
CA SER A 110 -7.72 -9.12 -6.91
C SER A 110 -7.19 -8.35 -5.70
N ARG A 111 -8.03 -7.85 -4.81
CA ARG A 111 -7.60 -7.01 -3.69
C ARG A 111 -7.51 -7.79 -2.39
N VAL A 112 -6.62 -7.34 -1.51
CA VAL A 112 -6.41 -7.95 -0.19
C VAL A 112 -6.37 -6.87 0.90
N ALA A 113 -7.02 -7.15 2.04
CA ALA A 113 -7.01 -6.28 3.22
C ALA A 113 -6.83 -7.12 4.48
N VAL A 114 -6.06 -6.60 5.45
CA VAL A 114 -5.83 -7.27 6.74
C VAL A 114 -6.63 -6.56 7.83
N SER A 115 -7.28 -7.33 8.70
CA SER A 115 -8.01 -6.76 9.84
C SER A 115 -7.08 -6.02 10.82
N PRO A 116 -7.53 -4.92 11.48
CA PRO A 116 -6.70 -4.14 12.40
C PRO A 116 -6.18 -4.93 13.62
N ASP A 117 -6.86 -6.00 14.00
CA ASP A 117 -6.46 -6.90 15.08
C ASP A 117 -5.50 -8.02 14.63
N ASN A 118 -5.12 -8.00 13.33
CA ASN A 118 -4.23 -9.00 12.70
C ASN A 118 -4.75 -10.45 12.79
N ARG A 119 -6.08 -10.68 12.80
CA ARG A 119 -6.66 -12.02 12.89
C ARG A 119 -7.17 -12.57 11.57
N SER A 120 -7.61 -11.69 10.67
CA SER A 120 -8.25 -12.06 9.42
C SER A 120 -7.62 -11.32 8.23
N VAL A 121 -7.56 -11.98 7.10
CA VAL A 121 -7.26 -11.38 5.81
C VAL A 121 -8.47 -11.58 4.92
N TYR A 122 -8.93 -10.51 4.29
CA TYR A 122 -10.04 -10.49 3.35
C TYR A 122 -9.49 -10.37 1.93
N VAL A 123 -10.00 -11.21 1.04
CA VAL A 123 -9.56 -11.28 -0.36
C VAL A 123 -10.77 -11.23 -1.27
N SER A 124 -10.86 -10.22 -2.12
CA SER A 124 -11.90 -10.14 -3.14
C SER A 124 -11.57 -11.08 -4.30
N ASN A 125 -12.52 -11.92 -4.68
CA ASN A 125 -12.42 -12.86 -5.79
C ASN A 125 -13.37 -12.39 -6.91
N VAL A 126 -12.82 -11.70 -7.90
CA VAL A 126 -13.56 -11.02 -8.96
C VAL A 126 -14.41 -12.00 -9.77
N GLY A 127 -13.77 -13.08 -10.22
CA GLY A 127 -14.45 -14.10 -11.03
C GLY A 127 -15.46 -14.96 -10.26
N ALA A 128 -15.36 -15.00 -8.91
CA ALA A 128 -16.28 -15.78 -8.08
C ALA A 128 -17.42 -14.95 -7.45
N GLY A 129 -17.35 -13.61 -7.48
CA GLY A 129 -18.32 -12.74 -6.82
C GLY A 129 -18.31 -12.83 -5.29
N THR A 130 -17.18 -13.18 -4.70
CA THR A 130 -17.06 -13.49 -3.27
C THR A 130 -15.88 -12.77 -2.62
N VAL A 131 -15.88 -12.76 -1.28
CA VAL A 131 -14.70 -12.43 -0.45
C VAL A 131 -14.31 -13.67 0.34
N SER A 132 -13.05 -14.13 0.19
CA SER A 132 -12.48 -15.16 1.04
C SER A 132 -11.94 -14.56 2.33
N VAL A 133 -12.21 -15.22 3.49
CA VAL A 133 -11.68 -14.83 4.80
C VAL A 133 -10.61 -15.84 5.22
N ILE A 134 -9.36 -15.39 5.34
CA ILE A 134 -8.22 -16.23 5.74
C ILE A 134 -7.87 -15.92 7.20
N SER A 135 -7.75 -16.95 8.04
CA SER A 135 -7.21 -16.82 9.39
C SER A 135 -5.70 -16.63 9.37
N THR A 136 -5.19 -15.54 9.93
CA THR A 136 -3.75 -15.26 10.01
C THR A 136 -3.01 -16.26 10.90
N ARG A 137 -3.71 -16.90 11.83
CA ARG A 137 -3.14 -17.91 12.75
C ARG A 137 -2.93 -19.26 12.08
N THR A 138 -3.92 -19.74 11.30
CA THR A 138 -3.88 -21.07 10.66
C THR A 138 -3.44 -21.02 9.22
N LEU A 139 -3.49 -19.84 8.57
CA LEU A 139 -3.25 -19.61 7.14
C LEU A 139 -4.12 -20.53 6.27
N THR A 140 -5.42 -20.55 6.59
CA THR A 140 -6.45 -21.28 5.85
C THR A 140 -7.68 -20.39 5.68
N VAL A 141 -8.43 -20.58 4.60
CA VAL A 141 -9.75 -19.97 4.43
C VAL A 141 -10.69 -20.52 5.49
N THR A 142 -11.34 -19.64 6.23
CA THR A 142 -12.30 -19.97 7.31
C THR A 142 -13.73 -19.63 6.93
N ASP A 143 -13.91 -18.73 5.95
CA ASP A 143 -15.22 -18.34 5.47
C ASP A 143 -15.15 -17.83 4.02
N THR A 144 -16.28 -17.82 3.31
CA THR A 144 -16.43 -17.25 1.96
C THR A 144 -17.77 -16.53 1.88
N ILE A 145 -17.70 -15.21 1.68
CA ILE A 145 -18.85 -14.30 1.73
C ILE A 145 -19.26 -13.93 0.31
N ALA A 146 -20.50 -14.22 -0.09
CA ALA A 146 -21.06 -13.77 -1.36
C ALA A 146 -21.38 -12.26 -1.25
N VAL A 147 -20.75 -11.42 -2.11
CA VAL A 147 -20.87 -9.96 -2.04
C VAL A 147 -21.44 -9.33 -3.31
N GLY A 148 -21.53 -10.09 -4.40
CA GLY A 148 -22.05 -9.63 -5.69
C GLY A 148 -20.98 -9.59 -6.78
N ASP A 149 -21.37 -9.11 -7.96
CA ASP A 149 -20.56 -9.20 -9.18
C ASP A 149 -19.33 -8.28 -9.15
N ALA A 150 -18.19 -8.83 -9.58
CA ALA A 150 -16.90 -8.16 -9.72
C ALA A 150 -16.48 -7.38 -8.46
N PRO A 151 -16.30 -8.03 -7.29
CA PRO A 151 -15.77 -7.37 -6.09
C PRO A 151 -14.30 -7.02 -6.30
N LEU A 152 -13.95 -5.75 -6.03
CA LEU A 152 -12.60 -5.19 -6.14
C LEU A 152 -12.12 -4.68 -4.79
N GLY A 153 -12.07 -3.37 -4.60
CA GLY A 153 -11.55 -2.69 -3.43
C GLY A 153 -12.14 -3.18 -2.11
N LEU A 154 -11.29 -3.25 -1.08
CA LEU A 154 -11.64 -3.68 0.26
C LEU A 154 -11.17 -2.65 1.28
N ALA A 155 -12.03 -2.28 2.23
CA ALA A 155 -11.66 -1.44 3.37
C ALA A 155 -12.29 -1.96 4.66
N VAL A 156 -11.48 -2.23 5.69
CA VAL A 156 -11.94 -2.68 7.02
C VAL A 156 -11.97 -1.49 7.96
N THR A 157 -13.05 -1.33 8.71
CA THR A 157 -13.14 -0.27 9.73
C THR A 157 -12.07 -0.43 10.82
N PRO A 158 -11.64 0.68 11.50
CA PRO A 158 -10.63 0.61 12.55
C PRO A 158 -11.01 -0.29 13.74
N ASP A 159 -12.30 -0.49 14.00
CA ASP A 159 -12.81 -1.42 15.02
C ASP A 159 -12.90 -2.87 14.53
N GLY A 160 -12.61 -3.11 13.25
CA GLY A 160 -12.63 -4.43 12.61
C GLY A 160 -14.00 -5.03 12.39
N ARG A 161 -15.10 -4.30 12.64
CA ARG A 161 -16.47 -4.84 12.62
C ARG A 161 -17.15 -4.78 11.26
N THR A 162 -16.73 -3.87 10.40
CA THR A 162 -17.32 -3.69 9.09
C THR A 162 -16.26 -3.81 8.01
N LEU A 163 -16.58 -4.55 6.95
CA LEU A 163 -15.81 -4.61 5.71
C LEU A 163 -16.64 -3.96 4.61
N TYR A 164 -16.09 -2.94 3.97
CA TYR A 164 -16.62 -2.36 2.75
C TYR A 164 -15.99 -3.04 1.54
N VAL A 165 -16.80 -3.36 0.54
CA VAL A 165 -16.39 -4.04 -0.68
C VAL A 165 -16.91 -3.27 -1.89
N ALA A 166 -16.02 -2.73 -2.73
CA ALA A 166 -16.42 -2.17 -4.03
C ALA A 166 -16.92 -3.29 -4.93
N THR A 167 -18.14 -3.19 -5.41
CA THR A 167 -18.79 -4.17 -6.28
C THR A 167 -19.01 -3.52 -7.64
N ALA A 168 -17.97 -3.59 -8.51
CA ALA A 168 -17.90 -2.85 -9.76
C ALA A 168 -19.01 -3.22 -10.75
N GLY A 169 -19.44 -4.47 -10.78
CA GLY A 169 -20.53 -4.92 -11.64
C GLY A 169 -21.92 -4.40 -11.24
N ALA A 170 -22.03 -3.65 -10.12
CA ALA A 170 -23.31 -3.18 -9.61
C ALA A 170 -23.25 -1.72 -9.08
N ASP A 171 -22.21 -0.97 -9.41
CA ASP A 171 -22.01 0.45 -9.08
C ASP A 171 -22.31 0.78 -7.60
N ARG A 172 -21.80 -0.05 -6.71
CA ARG A 172 -22.08 0.07 -5.28
C ARG A 172 -20.91 -0.40 -4.41
N VAL A 173 -20.98 -0.02 -3.16
CA VAL A 173 -20.16 -0.57 -2.07
C VAL A 173 -21.03 -1.48 -1.22
N SER A 174 -20.74 -2.77 -1.17
CA SER A 174 -21.38 -3.72 -0.27
C SER A 174 -20.84 -3.57 1.14
N VAL A 175 -21.74 -3.60 2.14
CA VAL A 175 -21.39 -3.46 3.58
C VAL A 175 -21.53 -4.82 4.24
N VAL A 176 -20.41 -5.35 4.76
CA VAL A 176 -20.34 -6.68 5.37
C VAL A 176 -20.09 -6.54 6.86
N ASP A 177 -20.88 -7.20 7.68
CA ASP A 177 -20.58 -7.43 9.11
C ASP A 177 -19.56 -8.56 9.23
N THR A 178 -18.38 -8.26 9.76
CA THR A 178 -17.26 -9.20 9.82
C THR A 178 -17.45 -10.31 10.85
N GLY A 179 -18.31 -10.07 11.86
CA GLY A 179 -18.59 -11.04 12.92
C GLY A 179 -19.54 -12.16 12.45
N SER A 180 -20.53 -11.81 11.63
CA SER A 180 -21.48 -12.77 11.06
C SER A 180 -21.11 -13.28 9.68
N GLY A 181 -20.17 -12.61 8.98
CA GLY A 181 -19.83 -12.93 7.59
C GLY A 181 -20.95 -12.66 6.61
N THR A 182 -21.83 -11.68 6.86
CA THR A 182 -23.02 -11.42 6.02
C THR A 182 -23.04 -9.99 5.48
N VAL A 183 -23.55 -9.82 4.26
CA VAL A 183 -23.84 -8.49 3.69
C VAL A 183 -25.05 -7.92 4.41
N THR A 184 -24.89 -6.76 5.06
CA THR A 184 -25.93 -6.07 5.86
C THR A 184 -26.53 -4.88 5.13
N GLY A 185 -25.89 -4.38 4.08
CA GLY A 185 -26.33 -3.23 3.31
C GLY A 185 -25.49 -2.99 2.07
N ALA A 186 -25.86 -1.96 1.34
CA ALA A 186 -25.08 -1.47 0.19
C ALA A 186 -25.29 0.04 0.02
N VAL A 187 -24.27 0.74 -0.48
CA VAL A 187 -24.30 2.16 -0.82
C VAL A 187 -24.10 2.30 -2.32
N LEU A 188 -25.00 2.98 -3.00
CA LEU A 188 -24.78 3.34 -4.42
C LEU A 188 -23.72 4.44 -4.51
N VAL A 189 -22.83 4.32 -5.49
CA VAL A 189 -21.71 5.22 -5.76
C VAL A 189 -21.61 5.54 -7.26
N GLY A 190 -20.50 6.07 -7.72
CA GLY A 190 -20.25 6.28 -9.15
C GLY A 190 -20.06 4.97 -9.91
N ASP A 191 -19.91 5.06 -11.24
CA ASP A 191 -19.85 3.90 -12.13
C ASP A 191 -18.47 3.20 -12.03
N GLY A 192 -18.48 1.89 -11.89
CA GLY A 192 -17.28 1.06 -11.84
C GLY A 192 -16.38 1.34 -10.64
N PRO A 193 -16.86 1.21 -9.39
CA PRO A 193 -16.02 1.42 -8.19
C PRO A 193 -14.89 0.39 -8.13
N THR A 194 -13.63 0.87 -7.97
CA THR A 194 -12.42 0.06 -8.03
C THR A 194 -11.68 -0.05 -6.71
N ALA A 195 -11.45 1.06 -6.02
CA ALA A 195 -10.71 1.07 -4.77
C ALA A 195 -11.41 1.89 -3.68
N LEU A 196 -11.08 1.58 -2.44
CA LEU A 196 -11.70 2.15 -1.25
C LEU A 196 -10.61 2.66 -0.29
N ALA A 197 -10.79 3.85 0.26
CA ALA A 197 -9.97 4.36 1.34
C ALA A 197 -10.84 4.94 2.46
N LEU A 198 -10.71 4.37 3.65
CA LEU A 198 -11.42 4.85 4.83
C LEU A 198 -10.63 5.98 5.48
N ALA A 199 -11.31 7.07 5.84
CA ALA A 199 -10.70 8.13 6.64
C ALA A 199 -10.24 7.59 8.01
N PRO A 200 -9.17 8.13 8.62
CA PRO A 200 -8.65 7.64 9.91
C PRO A 200 -9.67 7.69 11.06
N ASP A 201 -10.64 8.59 10.98
CA ASP A 201 -11.74 8.70 11.94
C ASP A 201 -12.84 7.63 11.75
N GLY A 202 -12.78 6.90 10.62
CA GLY A 202 -13.78 5.89 10.25
C GLY A 202 -15.13 6.47 9.79
N CYS A 203 -15.28 7.81 9.71
CA CYS A 203 -16.56 8.44 9.40
C CYS A 203 -16.81 8.63 7.90
N HIS A 204 -15.76 8.67 7.09
CA HIS A 204 -15.86 8.84 5.64
C HIS A 204 -15.15 7.73 4.91
N LEU A 205 -15.79 7.22 3.86
CA LEU A 205 -15.21 6.29 2.91
C LEU A 205 -15.12 6.99 1.55
N TYR A 206 -13.93 7.00 0.97
CA TYR A 206 -13.67 7.50 -0.38
C TYR A 206 -13.59 6.33 -1.34
N VAL A 207 -14.28 6.44 -2.48
CA VAL A 207 -14.42 5.37 -3.47
C VAL A 207 -14.01 5.92 -4.83
N SER A 208 -12.96 5.38 -5.44
CA SER A 208 -12.61 5.70 -6.82
C SER A 208 -13.55 4.97 -7.79
N ASN A 209 -14.16 5.70 -8.71
CA ASN A 209 -15.09 5.19 -9.69
C ASN A 209 -14.47 5.32 -11.09
N LEU A 210 -13.94 4.21 -11.59
CA LEU A 210 -13.09 4.16 -12.79
C LEU A 210 -13.83 4.61 -14.05
N SER A 211 -15.14 4.34 -14.15
CA SER A 211 -15.90 4.60 -15.37
C SER A 211 -16.62 5.95 -15.36
N SER A 212 -16.77 6.61 -14.22
CA SER A 212 -17.38 7.94 -14.10
C SER A 212 -16.36 9.05 -13.80
N ASP A 213 -15.04 8.75 -13.71
CA ASP A 213 -13.94 9.69 -13.54
C ASP A 213 -14.12 10.58 -12.30
N ASP A 214 -14.58 9.96 -11.21
CA ASP A 214 -14.84 10.67 -9.96
C ASP A 214 -14.52 9.85 -8.72
N VAL A 215 -14.56 10.51 -7.55
CA VAL A 215 -14.49 9.90 -6.23
C VAL A 215 -15.78 10.15 -5.48
N SER A 216 -16.50 9.09 -5.11
CA SER A 216 -17.64 9.18 -4.19
C SER A 216 -17.17 9.34 -2.76
N VAL A 217 -17.82 10.23 -2.00
CA VAL A 217 -17.65 10.40 -0.56
C VAL A 217 -18.86 9.82 0.14
N VAL A 218 -18.66 8.80 0.96
CA VAL A 218 -19.70 8.10 1.70
C VAL A 218 -19.59 8.37 3.19
N ASP A 219 -20.66 8.86 3.83
CA ASP A 219 -20.81 8.90 5.28
C ASP A 219 -21.07 7.48 5.78
N THR A 220 -20.12 6.89 6.49
CA THR A 220 -20.19 5.51 6.99
C THR A 220 -21.28 5.31 8.06
N ARG A 221 -21.64 6.37 8.78
CA ARG A 221 -22.63 6.35 9.86
C ARG A 221 -24.05 6.29 9.30
N THR A 222 -24.33 6.99 8.19
CA THR A 222 -25.63 6.98 7.51
C THR A 222 -25.72 5.93 6.43
N GLY A 223 -24.56 5.47 5.90
CA GLY A 223 -24.50 4.57 4.78
C GLY A 223 -24.98 5.21 3.46
N THR A 224 -24.70 6.50 3.25
CA THR A 224 -25.13 7.24 2.06
C THR A 224 -23.98 8.00 1.44
N GLU A 225 -23.97 8.09 0.10
CA GLU A 225 -23.10 9.00 -0.62
C GLU A 225 -23.52 10.44 -0.31
N THR A 226 -22.58 11.29 0.07
CA THR A 226 -22.81 12.70 0.41
C THR A 226 -22.31 13.66 -0.64
N ASP A 227 -21.23 13.30 -1.32
CA ASP A 227 -20.57 14.12 -2.32
C ASP A 227 -19.94 13.25 -3.40
N ARG A 228 -19.67 13.86 -4.57
CA ARG A 228 -18.95 13.26 -5.69
C ARG A 228 -17.97 14.29 -6.25
N ILE A 229 -16.69 13.91 -6.31
CA ILE A 229 -15.58 14.80 -6.65
C ILE A 229 -15.00 14.36 -7.99
N PRO A 230 -15.11 15.17 -9.06
CA PRO A 230 -14.41 14.87 -10.32
C PRO A 230 -12.89 14.85 -10.12
N VAL A 231 -12.21 13.88 -10.73
CA VAL A 231 -10.75 13.68 -10.71
C VAL A 231 -10.22 13.50 -12.15
N GLY A 232 -9.04 12.94 -12.32
CA GLY A 232 -8.53 12.57 -13.64
C GLY A 232 -9.23 11.35 -14.23
N ASP A 233 -8.84 10.96 -15.45
CA ASP A 233 -9.48 9.87 -16.21
C ASP A 233 -9.12 8.50 -15.58
N GLN A 234 -10.11 7.63 -15.44
CA GLN A 234 -9.98 6.25 -14.96
C GLN A 234 -9.29 6.13 -13.58
N PRO A 235 -9.84 6.73 -12.52
CA PRO A 235 -9.27 6.64 -11.17
C PRO A 235 -9.27 5.20 -10.66
N ALA A 236 -8.11 4.73 -10.18
CA ALA A 236 -7.89 3.38 -9.67
C ALA A 236 -7.49 3.40 -8.19
N GLY A 237 -6.20 3.42 -7.88
CA GLY A 237 -5.69 3.42 -6.51
C GLY A 237 -6.06 4.68 -5.72
N ILE A 238 -6.45 4.52 -4.46
CA ILE A 238 -6.85 5.63 -3.59
C ILE A 238 -6.26 5.47 -2.19
N GLY A 239 -5.85 6.58 -1.55
CA GLY A 239 -5.32 6.55 -0.19
C GLY A 239 -5.55 7.87 0.55
N VAL A 240 -5.84 7.79 1.84
CA VAL A 240 -6.05 8.94 2.73
C VAL A 240 -4.81 9.15 3.59
N LEU A 241 -4.38 10.40 3.78
CA LEU A 241 -3.29 10.71 4.72
C LEU A 241 -3.67 10.33 6.15
N PRO A 242 -2.70 9.95 7.01
CA PRO A 242 -2.97 9.57 8.40
C PRO A 242 -3.60 10.68 9.25
N ASP A 243 -3.45 11.95 8.87
CA ASP A 243 -4.09 13.09 9.52
C ASP A 243 -5.50 13.39 8.98
N GLY A 244 -5.95 12.62 7.96
CA GLY A 244 -7.25 12.77 7.33
C GLY A 244 -7.40 14.01 6.44
N SER A 245 -6.35 14.80 6.20
CA SER A 245 -6.45 16.11 5.53
C SER A 245 -6.58 16.03 4.01
N ARG A 246 -6.03 14.97 3.39
CA ARG A 246 -6.01 14.80 1.92
C ARG A 246 -6.24 13.36 1.51
N VAL A 247 -6.82 13.22 0.32
CA VAL A 247 -6.94 11.95 -0.41
C VAL A 247 -6.11 12.05 -1.68
N TYR A 248 -5.38 10.99 -1.99
CA TYR A 248 -4.60 10.83 -3.22
C TYR A 248 -5.25 9.75 -4.07
N VAL A 249 -5.42 10.02 -5.36
CA VAL A 249 -6.10 9.16 -6.32
C VAL A 249 -5.17 8.98 -7.52
N ALA A 250 -4.88 7.75 -7.89
CA ALA A 250 -4.11 7.44 -9.10
C ALA A 250 -5.07 7.39 -10.29
N ASP A 251 -4.87 8.29 -11.25
CA ASP A 251 -5.71 8.47 -12.43
C ASP A 251 -5.00 7.82 -13.63
N VAL A 252 -5.37 6.57 -13.94
CA VAL A 252 -4.69 5.68 -14.92
C VAL A 252 -4.65 6.31 -16.31
N GLY A 253 -5.75 6.92 -16.75
CA GLY A 253 -5.87 7.47 -18.09
C GLY A 253 -5.24 8.86 -18.25
N SER A 254 -4.92 9.54 -17.13
CA SER A 254 -4.31 10.88 -17.13
C SER A 254 -2.81 10.88 -16.81
N ASP A 255 -2.23 9.74 -16.44
CA ASP A 255 -0.82 9.58 -16.03
C ASP A 255 -0.43 10.50 -14.86
N ASP A 256 -1.37 10.75 -13.95
CA ASP A 256 -1.16 11.62 -12.80
C ASP A 256 -1.85 11.12 -11.52
N VAL A 257 -1.72 11.90 -10.46
CA VAL A 257 -2.37 11.67 -9.17
C VAL A 257 -3.15 12.92 -8.79
N SER A 258 -4.47 12.81 -8.68
CA SER A 258 -5.32 13.85 -8.10
C SER A 258 -5.14 13.93 -6.59
N VAL A 259 -4.98 15.14 -6.06
CA VAL A 259 -4.91 15.42 -4.62
C VAL A 259 -6.16 16.17 -4.17
N ILE A 260 -7.00 15.51 -3.39
CA ILE A 260 -8.27 16.04 -2.90
C ILE A 260 -8.09 16.57 -1.49
N SER A 261 -8.56 17.80 -1.22
CA SER A 261 -8.73 18.32 0.14
C SER A 261 -10.00 17.76 0.76
N THR A 262 -9.89 17.06 1.89
CA THR A 262 -11.06 16.50 2.60
C THR A 262 -11.95 17.58 3.20
N ARG A 263 -11.38 18.74 3.51
CA ARG A 263 -12.14 19.88 4.04
C ARG A 263 -12.96 20.60 2.97
N GLY A 264 -12.39 20.70 1.75
CA GLY A 264 -13.02 21.43 0.65
C GLY A 264 -13.77 20.54 -0.32
N LEU A 265 -13.64 19.22 -0.22
CA LEU A 265 -14.16 18.20 -1.12
C LEU A 265 -13.91 18.56 -2.59
N ALA A 266 -12.66 18.93 -2.90
CA ALA A 266 -12.24 19.32 -4.24
C ALA A 266 -10.77 18.95 -4.47
N VAL A 267 -10.41 18.71 -5.73
CA VAL A 267 -9.01 18.58 -6.17
C VAL A 267 -8.29 19.92 -5.97
N THR A 268 -7.16 19.89 -5.27
CA THR A 268 -6.32 21.05 -5.01
C THR A 268 -5.03 21.04 -5.80
N ASP A 269 -4.55 19.88 -6.16
CA ASP A 269 -3.30 19.66 -6.90
C ASP A 269 -3.44 18.43 -7.80
N THR A 270 -2.64 18.40 -8.87
CA THR A 270 -2.46 17.25 -9.75
C THR A 270 -0.96 17.01 -9.89
N VAL A 271 -0.51 15.79 -9.64
CA VAL A 271 0.92 15.42 -9.59
C VAL A 271 1.23 14.44 -10.70
N ALA A 272 2.02 14.85 -11.69
CA ALA A 272 2.48 13.95 -12.75
C ALA A 272 3.37 12.83 -12.18
N VAL A 273 3.14 11.59 -12.64
CA VAL A 273 3.86 10.36 -12.26
C VAL A 273 4.34 9.61 -13.51
N GLY A 274 4.54 8.32 -13.46
CA GLY A 274 4.81 7.50 -14.65
C GLY A 274 3.52 7.05 -15.33
N ASP A 275 3.65 6.35 -16.46
CA ASP A 275 2.52 5.97 -17.30
C ASP A 275 1.68 4.86 -16.64
N GLY A 276 0.37 4.98 -16.70
CA GLY A 276 -0.59 4.03 -16.15
C GLY A 276 -0.52 3.87 -14.62
N PRO A 277 -0.63 4.95 -13.80
CA PRO A 277 -0.62 4.82 -12.34
C PRO A 277 -1.80 3.99 -11.86
N ASN A 278 -1.53 2.90 -11.10
CA ASN A 278 -2.55 1.92 -10.72
C ASN A 278 -2.72 1.79 -9.20
N GLY A 279 -1.69 1.29 -8.51
CA GLY A 279 -1.72 1.10 -7.07
C GLY A 279 -1.14 2.30 -6.32
N LEU A 280 -1.67 2.55 -5.12
CA LEU A 280 -1.24 3.67 -4.30
C LEU A 280 -1.13 3.26 -2.84
N ALA A 281 -0.05 3.67 -2.16
CA ALA A 281 0.12 3.52 -0.73
C ALA A 281 0.67 4.79 -0.08
N VAL A 282 -0.01 5.26 0.95
CA VAL A 282 0.46 6.36 1.79
C VAL A 282 1.43 5.82 2.84
N ALA A 283 2.58 6.46 3.00
CA ALA A 283 3.52 6.10 4.06
C ALA A 283 2.90 6.36 5.44
N PRO A 284 3.22 5.54 6.47
CA PRO A 284 2.61 5.67 7.79
C PRO A 284 2.85 7.00 8.50
N ASP A 285 3.91 7.72 8.14
CA ASP A 285 4.22 9.05 8.66
C ASP A 285 3.53 10.19 7.89
N GLY A 286 2.79 9.86 6.82
CA GLY A 286 2.06 10.78 5.97
C GLY A 286 2.93 11.68 5.09
N ARG A 287 4.26 11.47 5.03
CA ARG A 287 5.17 12.36 4.29
C ARG A 287 5.32 12.02 2.83
N THR A 288 5.09 10.76 2.46
CA THR A 288 5.21 10.31 1.07
C THR A 288 4.03 9.46 0.66
N VAL A 289 3.72 9.51 -0.63
CA VAL A 289 2.80 8.60 -1.30
C VAL A 289 3.59 7.84 -2.36
N HIS A 290 3.40 6.55 -2.43
CA HIS A 290 4.04 5.65 -3.37
C HIS A 290 3.02 5.18 -4.39
N VAL A 291 3.32 5.33 -5.68
CA VAL A 291 2.39 5.03 -6.77
C VAL A 291 3.07 4.10 -7.76
N SER A 292 2.49 2.94 -8.02
CA SER A 292 2.95 2.04 -9.07
C SER A 292 2.46 2.53 -10.43
N ASN A 293 3.36 2.59 -11.41
CA ASN A 293 3.08 3.00 -12.78
C ASN A 293 3.18 1.76 -13.67
N PHE A 294 2.02 1.21 -14.02
CA PHE A 294 1.89 -0.10 -14.67
C PHE A 294 2.61 -0.18 -16.02
N ASP A 295 2.43 0.86 -16.87
CA ASP A 295 2.94 0.85 -18.24
C ASP A 295 4.42 1.28 -18.33
N SER A 296 4.97 1.94 -17.30
CA SER A 296 6.38 2.37 -17.27
C SER A 296 7.27 1.54 -16.33
N ASP A 297 6.76 0.47 -15.72
CA ASP A 297 7.51 -0.44 -14.83
C ASP A 297 8.21 0.26 -13.66
N THR A 298 7.61 1.31 -13.14
CA THR A 298 8.21 2.16 -12.12
C THR A 298 7.31 2.34 -10.88
N LEU A 299 7.94 2.80 -9.81
CA LEU A 299 7.27 3.33 -8.61
C LEU A 299 7.62 4.80 -8.47
N SER A 300 6.63 5.68 -8.52
CA SER A 300 6.78 7.10 -8.22
C SER A 300 6.66 7.36 -6.72
N VAL A 301 7.48 8.28 -6.20
CA VAL A 301 7.44 8.75 -4.81
C VAL A 301 7.04 10.22 -4.81
N ILE A 302 5.88 10.53 -4.24
CA ILE A 302 5.34 11.88 -4.10
C ILE A 302 5.61 12.38 -2.69
N ASP A 303 6.18 13.56 -2.54
CA ASP A 303 6.28 14.28 -1.26
C ASP A 303 4.97 15.03 -0.99
N THR A 304 4.33 14.75 0.16
CA THR A 304 3.01 15.30 0.49
C THR A 304 3.05 16.76 0.89
N GLY A 305 4.21 17.29 1.29
CA GLY A 305 4.38 18.70 1.66
C GLY A 305 4.50 19.62 0.45
N THR A 306 5.13 19.13 -0.62
CA THR A 306 5.35 19.90 -1.86
C THR A 306 4.38 19.55 -2.97
N ALA A 307 3.61 18.46 -2.83
CA ALA A 307 2.75 17.87 -3.85
C ALA A 307 3.53 17.65 -5.18
N GLY A 308 4.71 17.04 -5.07
CA GLY A 308 5.58 16.81 -6.23
C GLY A 308 6.25 15.43 -6.20
N THR A 309 6.50 14.85 -7.38
CA THR A 309 7.27 13.62 -7.53
C THR A 309 8.74 13.88 -7.24
N THR A 310 9.29 13.19 -6.24
CA THR A 310 10.68 13.34 -5.77
C THR A 310 11.61 12.24 -6.25
N ALA A 311 11.06 11.09 -6.63
CA ALA A 311 11.81 9.97 -7.17
C ALA A 311 10.92 9.08 -8.06
N THR A 312 11.57 8.45 -9.05
CA THR A 312 10.99 7.37 -9.85
C THR A 312 11.94 6.19 -9.78
N ILE A 313 11.45 5.03 -9.34
CA ILE A 313 12.25 3.85 -9.01
C ILE A 313 11.83 2.72 -9.92
N GLN A 314 12.79 2.09 -10.61
CA GLN A 314 12.53 0.91 -11.43
C GLN A 314 12.14 -0.28 -10.55
N VAL A 315 11.07 -0.99 -10.91
CA VAL A 315 10.56 -2.20 -10.24
C VAL A 315 10.41 -3.35 -11.24
N GLY A 316 9.61 -4.35 -10.96
CA GLY A 316 9.33 -5.42 -11.93
C GLY A 316 8.28 -5.01 -12.97
N ASP A 317 8.00 -5.90 -13.92
CA ASP A 317 7.13 -5.69 -15.07
C ASP A 317 5.64 -5.68 -14.65
N GLY A 318 4.90 -4.64 -15.08
CA GLY A 318 3.50 -4.43 -14.78
C GLY A 318 3.20 -4.25 -13.28
N PRO A 319 3.78 -3.24 -12.60
CA PRO A 319 3.54 -3.03 -11.17
C PRO A 319 2.10 -2.57 -10.89
N THR A 320 1.45 -3.24 -9.93
CA THR A 320 0.04 -3.05 -9.56
C THR A 320 -0.08 -2.61 -8.09
N GLY A 321 -0.43 -3.51 -7.18
CA GLY A 321 -0.64 -3.19 -5.77
C GLY A 321 0.64 -2.74 -5.05
N VAL A 322 0.48 -1.76 -4.16
CA VAL A 322 1.57 -1.18 -3.35
C VAL A 322 1.22 -1.25 -1.87
N ALA A 323 2.17 -1.62 -1.02
CA ALA A 323 2.01 -1.57 0.44
C ALA A 323 3.26 -0.97 1.11
N ALA A 324 3.06 0.07 1.92
CA ALA A 324 4.11 0.66 2.74
C ALA A 324 4.20 -0.04 4.10
N GLN A 325 5.42 -0.32 4.55
CA GLN A 325 5.66 -0.99 5.84
C GLN A 325 5.12 -0.12 6.99
N PRO A 326 4.31 -0.68 7.93
CA PRO A 326 3.76 0.09 9.04
C PRO A 326 4.85 0.60 9.99
N ALA A 327 4.55 1.71 10.69
CA ALA A 327 5.40 2.19 11.78
C ALA A 327 5.42 1.17 12.95
N PRO A 328 6.49 1.11 13.77
CA PRO A 328 6.49 0.29 14.97
C PRO A 328 5.42 0.77 15.93
N ARG A 329 4.76 -0.18 16.56
CA ARG A 329 3.89 0.10 17.68
C ARG A 329 4.68 0.24 18.96
#